data_85b48d0bb94867fe1d30afae8c471a9b
#
_entry.id   85b48d0bb94867fe1d30afae8c471a9b
#
_cell.length_a   1.000
_cell.length_b   1.000
_cell.length_c   1.000
_cell.angle_alpha   90.00
_cell.angle_beta   90.00
_cell.angle_gamma   90.00
#
_symmetry.space_group_name_H-M   'P 1'
#
loop_
_entity.id
_entity.type
_entity.pdbx_description
1 polymer ?
#
loop_
_entity_poly.entity_id
_entity_poly.type
_entity_poly.pdbx_seq_one_letter_code
_entity_poly.pdbx_strand_id
1 'polypeptide(L)'
;MGVKSFLEEYLPMPRVIKQNNSFSLDYTKRKSVGRVRYSYGNFGMLVRAYCYIKSWGTNIRKVSEHAILNANYLLSLLNDVYELPYDRRCAHEFVLSSKNLGEKSALNIAKRLMDYGFHPPTIYFPLIVREALMIEPTETESKETLDRFASALKEIAEEIKQNPNIARGAPYTKSIGRLDEVGAARKPNLRWTAPSQTVEKDGEGVDR
;
A
#
# COMPACT_ATOMS: atom_id res chain seq x y z
N MET A 1 15.04 10.88 15.28
CA MET A 1 16.06 11.05 14.24
C MET A 1 17.35 11.47 14.93
N GLY A 2 18.46 10.81 14.63
CA GLY A 2 19.77 11.17 15.13
C GLY A 2 20.60 11.81 14.02
N VAL A 3 21.48 12.73 14.39
CA VAL A 3 22.45 13.34 13.49
C VAL A 3 23.86 13.12 14.03
N LYS A 4 24.86 13.16 13.16
CA LYS A 4 26.26 13.15 13.60
C LYS A 4 26.55 14.40 14.43
N SER A 5 27.40 14.30 15.45
CA SER A 5 27.66 15.38 16.40
C SER A 5 28.09 16.71 15.74
N PHE A 6 28.85 16.67 14.64
CA PHE A 6 29.26 17.88 13.93
C PHE A 6 28.09 18.61 13.20
N LEU A 7 26.94 17.94 12.99
CA LEU A 7 25.76 18.52 12.40
C LEU A 7 24.81 19.15 13.44
N GLU A 8 25.06 18.92 14.72
CA GLU A 8 24.20 19.39 15.81
C GLU A 8 24.02 20.90 15.83
N GLU A 9 25.05 21.65 15.47
CA GLU A 9 25.03 23.13 15.44
C GLU A 9 24.05 23.68 14.39
N TYR A 10 23.75 22.92 13.34
CA TYR A 10 22.91 23.33 12.21
C TYR A 10 21.43 22.95 12.39
N LEU A 11 21.09 22.16 13.41
CA LEU A 11 19.72 21.74 13.66
C LEU A 11 18.78 22.92 13.84
N PRO A 12 17.49 22.78 13.49
CA PRO A 12 16.47 23.83 13.73
C PRO A 12 16.37 24.24 15.19
N MET A 13 16.02 25.48 15.42
CA MET A 13 15.69 26.01 16.74
C MET A 13 14.17 26.05 16.96
N PRO A 14 13.69 25.96 18.21
CA PRO A 14 14.43 25.62 19.43
C PRO A 14 14.77 24.15 19.53
N ARG A 15 15.83 23.83 20.29
CA ARG A 15 16.14 22.46 20.68
C ARG A 15 15.75 22.23 22.13
N VAL A 16 15.31 21.02 22.42
CA VAL A 16 15.05 20.61 23.81
C VAL A 16 16.38 20.19 24.44
N ILE A 17 16.77 20.86 25.51
CA ILE A 17 17.92 20.50 26.33
C ILE A 17 17.47 20.03 27.70
N LYS A 18 18.19 19.05 28.24
CA LYS A 18 17.99 18.56 29.61
C LYS A 18 19.05 19.16 30.51
N GLN A 19 18.61 19.90 31.50
CA GLN A 19 19.47 20.44 32.57
C GLN A 19 18.99 19.91 33.92
N ASN A 20 19.83 19.14 34.60
CA ASN A 20 19.45 18.42 35.82
C ASN A 20 18.19 17.55 35.59
N ASN A 21 17.09 17.81 36.31
CA ASN A 21 15.84 17.08 36.18
C ASN A 21 14.75 17.85 35.41
N SER A 22 15.08 18.93 34.73
CA SER A 22 14.15 19.74 33.95
C SER A 22 14.52 19.76 32.47
N PHE A 23 13.54 20.05 31.63
CA PHE A 23 13.74 20.28 30.20
C PHE A 23 13.47 21.75 29.90
N SER A 24 14.30 22.34 29.05
CA SER A 24 14.15 23.71 28.57
C SER A 24 14.39 23.81 27.06
N LEU A 25 14.01 24.96 26.50
CA LEU A 25 14.18 25.23 25.07
C LEU A 25 15.43 26.12 24.87
N ASP A 26 16.34 25.65 24.02
CA ASP A 26 17.56 26.36 23.66
C ASP A 26 17.41 27.04 22.30
N TYR A 27 17.62 28.37 22.26
CA TYR A 27 17.56 29.22 21.06
C TYR A 27 18.94 29.79 20.69
N THR A 28 20.03 29.34 21.31
CA THR A 28 21.34 30.04 21.27
C THR A 28 22.25 29.60 20.14
N LYS A 29 21.89 28.62 19.31
CA LYS A 29 22.75 28.06 18.27
C LYS A 29 22.86 29.00 17.06
N ARG A 30 24.03 29.67 16.91
CA ARG A 30 24.27 30.66 15.85
C ARG A 30 24.30 30.06 14.41
N LYS A 31 24.73 28.80 14.27
CA LYS A 31 24.79 28.11 12.98
C LYS A 31 23.52 27.35 12.61
N SER A 32 22.49 27.42 13.45
CA SER A 32 21.22 26.78 13.18
C SER A 32 20.61 27.29 11.88
N VAL A 33 19.91 26.39 11.16
CA VAL A 33 19.07 26.75 10.00
C VAL A 33 17.87 27.61 10.38
N GLY A 34 17.71 27.94 11.65
CA GLY A 34 16.65 28.80 12.17
C GLY A 34 15.39 28.04 12.57
N ARG A 35 14.30 28.78 12.70
CA ARG A 35 12.99 28.19 13.02
C ARG A 35 12.36 27.63 11.76
N VAL A 36 11.93 26.38 11.83
CA VAL A 36 11.05 25.81 10.82
C VAL A 36 9.58 25.97 11.26
N ARG A 37 8.65 26.12 10.32
CA ARG A 37 7.25 26.40 10.64
C ARG A 37 6.60 25.32 11.50
N TYR A 38 6.95 24.08 11.29
CA TYR A 38 6.53 22.95 12.13
C TYR A 38 7.57 22.67 13.22
N SER A 39 7.80 23.65 14.08
CA SER A 39 8.91 23.71 15.01
C SER A 39 9.13 22.43 15.84
N TYR A 40 8.08 21.73 16.18
CA TYR A 40 8.15 20.51 17.01
C TYR A 40 7.74 19.24 16.26
N GLY A 41 7.43 19.33 14.98
CA GLY A 41 6.96 18.24 14.16
C GLY A 41 5.50 17.85 14.44
N ASN A 42 5.07 16.74 13.85
CA ASN A 42 3.73 16.20 14.09
C ASN A 42 3.73 15.37 15.38
N PHE A 43 3.24 15.94 16.46
CA PHE A 43 3.23 15.32 17.79
C PHE A 43 2.49 13.96 17.78
N GLY A 44 1.35 13.86 17.12
CA GLY A 44 0.59 12.62 17.04
C GLY A 44 1.39 11.49 16.38
N MET A 45 2.14 11.78 15.31
CA MET A 45 3.00 10.80 14.64
C MET A 45 4.19 10.39 15.52
N LEU A 46 4.76 11.32 16.26
CA LEU A 46 5.85 11.02 17.21
C LEU A 46 5.38 10.10 18.34
N VAL A 47 4.19 10.33 18.87
CA VAL A 47 3.58 9.46 19.90
C VAL A 47 3.32 8.06 19.34
N ARG A 48 2.76 7.95 18.14
CA ARG A 48 2.56 6.65 17.49
C ARG A 48 3.88 5.88 17.31
N ALA A 49 4.90 6.55 16.79
CA ALA A 49 6.23 5.93 16.62
C ALA A 49 6.82 5.50 17.98
N TYR A 50 6.70 6.33 19.00
CA TYR A 50 7.15 6.00 20.35
C TYR A 50 6.43 4.76 20.90
N CYS A 51 5.11 4.71 20.82
CA CYS A 51 4.31 3.58 21.28
C CYS A 51 4.69 2.30 20.52
N TYR A 52 4.84 2.38 19.20
CA TYR A 52 5.24 1.24 18.38
C TYR A 52 6.63 0.70 18.80
N ILE A 53 7.63 1.56 18.89
CA ILE A 53 8.98 1.17 19.30
C ILE A 53 8.97 0.58 20.72
N LYS A 54 8.20 1.17 21.65
CA LYS A 54 8.08 0.68 23.02
C LYS A 54 7.39 -0.69 23.10
N SER A 55 6.39 -0.94 22.29
CA SER A 55 5.70 -2.24 22.26
C SER A 55 6.59 -3.37 21.77
N TRP A 56 7.47 -3.10 20.82
CA TRP A 56 8.45 -4.07 20.33
C TRP A 56 9.66 -4.23 21.27
N GLY A 57 10.10 -3.15 21.92
CA GLY A 57 11.27 -3.16 22.81
C GLY A 57 12.51 -3.74 22.15
N THR A 58 13.14 -4.72 22.79
CA THR A 58 14.35 -5.38 22.27
C THR A 58 14.09 -6.24 21.01
N ASN A 59 12.83 -6.54 20.72
CA ASN A 59 12.44 -7.34 19.56
C ASN A 59 12.27 -6.52 18.28
N ILE A 60 12.51 -5.21 18.29
CA ILE A 60 12.33 -4.32 17.12
C ILE A 60 13.04 -4.83 15.86
N ARG A 61 14.15 -5.52 16.00
CA ARG A 61 14.89 -6.13 14.90
C ARG A 61 14.08 -7.22 14.18
N LYS A 62 13.24 -7.96 14.90
CA LYS A 62 12.40 -9.03 14.32
C LYS A 62 11.39 -8.52 13.30
N VAL A 63 10.98 -7.25 13.40
CA VAL A 63 10.11 -6.61 12.40
C VAL A 63 10.71 -6.73 11.00
N SER A 64 11.96 -6.29 10.84
CA SER A 64 12.67 -6.36 9.55
C SER A 64 13.00 -7.79 9.15
N GLU A 65 13.41 -8.63 10.08
CA GLU A 65 13.73 -10.04 9.81
C GLU A 65 12.51 -10.81 9.29
N HIS A 66 11.34 -10.62 9.89
CA HIS A 66 10.10 -11.27 9.45
C HIS A 66 9.59 -10.69 8.12
N ALA A 67 9.67 -9.38 7.91
CA ALA A 67 9.31 -8.76 6.63
C ALA A 67 10.14 -9.33 5.47
N ILE A 68 11.46 -9.47 5.66
CA ILE A 68 12.37 -10.08 4.67
C ILE A 68 12.06 -11.55 4.45
N LEU A 69 11.80 -12.30 5.52
CA LEU A 69 11.42 -13.71 5.43
C LEU A 69 10.12 -13.89 4.63
N ASN A 70 9.09 -13.12 4.98
CA ASN A 70 7.79 -13.18 4.33
C ASN A 70 7.86 -12.85 2.84
N ALA A 71 8.63 -11.80 2.47
CA ALA A 71 8.80 -11.42 1.07
C ALA A 71 9.50 -12.52 0.25
N ASN A 72 10.59 -13.07 0.76
CA ASN A 72 11.31 -14.16 0.06
C ASN A 72 10.51 -15.46 0.03
N TYR A 73 9.70 -15.73 1.06
CA TYR A 73 8.80 -16.87 1.08
C TYR A 73 7.75 -16.76 -0.03
N LEU A 74 7.02 -15.64 -0.12
CA LEU A 74 6.06 -15.40 -1.18
C LEU A 74 6.70 -15.44 -2.57
N LEU A 75 7.86 -14.82 -2.73
CA LEU A 75 8.61 -14.86 -3.99
C LEU A 75 8.86 -16.31 -4.44
N SER A 76 9.27 -17.18 -3.52
CA SER A 76 9.53 -18.60 -3.81
C SER A 76 8.29 -19.38 -4.26
N LEU A 77 7.10 -18.93 -3.87
CA LEU A 77 5.83 -19.56 -4.25
C LEU A 77 5.27 -19.08 -5.59
N LEU A 78 5.75 -17.94 -6.11
CA LEU A 78 5.14 -17.25 -7.26
C LEU A 78 6.05 -17.16 -8.49
N ASN A 79 7.33 -17.46 -8.37
CA ASN A 79 8.32 -17.33 -9.43
C ASN A 79 8.13 -18.30 -10.61
N ASP A 80 7.29 -19.30 -10.46
CA ASP A 80 6.92 -20.28 -11.51
C ASP A 80 5.70 -19.84 -12.34
N VAL A 81 4.93 -18.87 -11.85
CA VAL A 81 3.67 -18.42 -12.48
C VAL A 81 3.83 -17.04 -13.13
N TYR A 82 4.54 -16.15 -12.47
CA TYR A 82 4.77 -14.78 -12.91
C TYR A 82 6.22 -14.60 -13.34
N GLU A 83 6.45 -13.69 -14.27
CA GLU A 83 7.82 -13.35 -14.65
C GLU A 83 8.52 -12.60 -13.52
N LEU A 84 9.74 -12.99 -13.21
CA LEU A 84 10.59 -12.37 -12.20
C LEU A 84 11.66 -11.50 -12.86
N PRO A 85 11.48 -10.17 -12.97
CA PRO A 85 12.45 -9.30 -13.67
C PRO A 85 13.80 -9.21 -12.95
N TYR A 86 13.82 -9.45 -11.64
CA TYR A 86 15.01 -9.40 -10.80
C TYR A 86 15.15 -10.69 -10.01
N ASP A 87 15.80 -11.68 -10.63
CA ASP A 87 16.03 -13.00 -10.01
C ASP A 87 17.15 -12.92 -8.96
N ARG A 88 16.77 -12.46 -7.79
CA ARG A 88 17.66 -12.39 -6.61
C ARG A 88 16.84 -12.37 -5.32
N ARG A 89 17.50 -12.64 -4.19
CA ARG A 89 16.88 -12.41 -2.90
C ARG A 89 16.48 -10.95 -2.74
N CYS A 90 15.29 -10.72 -2.28
CA CYS A 90 14.74 -9.39 -2.01
C CYS A 90 14.92 -9.02 -0.53
N ALA A 91 14.76 -7.73 -0.21
CA ALA A 91 14.58 -7.26 1.14
C ALA A 91 13.13 -7.50 1.58
N HIS A 92 12.38 -6.45 1.86
CA HIS A 92 11.00 -6.55 2.36
C HIS A 92 9.93 -6.55 1.26
N GLU A 93 10.32 -6.33 0.01
CA GLU A 93 9.44 -6.25 -1.15
C GLU A 93 10.08 -6.89 -2.38
N PHE A 94 9.25 -7.31 -3.32
CA PHE A 94 9.68 -7.82 -4.62
C PHE A 94 8.70 -7.41 -5.72
N VAL A 95 9.18 -7.44 -6.96
CA VAL A 95 8.40 -7.08 -8.13
C VAL A 95 8.24 -8.31 -9.03
N LEU A 96 7.00 -8.62 -9.36
CA LEU A 96 6.64 -9.56 -10.41
C LEU A 96 6.13 -8.80 -11.63
N SER A 97 6.25 -9.40 -12.81
CA SER A 97 5.61 -8.94 -14.03
C SER A 97 4.54 -9.94 -14.46
N SER A 98 3.35 -9.45 -14.69
CA SER A 98 2.24 -10.24 -15.22
C SER A 98 2.08 -10.09 -16.75
N LYS A 99 3.07 -9.53 -17.44
CA LYS A 99 2.99 -9.29 -18.90
C LYS A 99 2.74 -10.56 -19.73
N ASN A 100 3.16 -11.71 -19.20
CA ASN A 100 2.90 -13.03 -19.79
C ASN A 100 1.40 -13.40 -19.80
N LEU A 101 0.57 -12.72 -19.02
CA LEU A 101 -0.86 -12.92 -18.96
C LEU A 101 -1.65 -11.87 -19.79
N GLY A 102 -0.97 -11.03 -20.55
CA GLY A 102 -1.56 -10.09 -21.49
C GLY A 102 -1.59 -8.62 -21.01
N GLU A 103 -2.20 -7.77 -21.82
CA GLU A 103 -2.30 -6.33 -21.53
C GLU A 103 -3.29 -6.05 -20.41
N LYS A 104 -2.96 -5.06 -19.57
CA LYS A 104 -3.72 -4.66 -18.37
C LYS A 104 -3.88 -5.80 -17.36
N SER A 105 -3.03 -6.83 -17.43
CA SER A 105 -3.08 -7.96 -16.51
C SER A 105 -2.86 -7.53 -15.06
N ALA A 106 -1.93 -6.61 -14.79
CA ALA A 106 -1.67 -6.11 -13.44
C ALA A 106 -2.95 -5.49 -12.82
N LEU A 107 -3.67 -4.64 -13.56
CA LEU A 107 -4.93 -4.05 -13.09
C LEU A 107 -6.01 -5.11 -12.88
N ASN A 108 -6.12 -6.07 -13.80
CA ASN A 108 -7.12 -7.12 -13.74
C ASN A 108 -6.88 -8.04 -12.53
N ILE A 109 -5.62 -8.43 -12.30
CA ILE A 109 -5.22 -9.21 -11.12
C ILE A 109 -5.51 -8.45 -9.83
N ALA A 110 -5.14 -7.17 -9.75
CA ALA A 110 -5.41 -6.34 -8.59
C ALA A 110 -6.91 -6.27 -8.25
N LYS A 111 -7.76 -6.08 -9.26
CA LYS A 111 -9.21 -6.06 -9.06
C LYS A 111 -9.78 -7.43 -8.67
N ARG A 112 -9.25 -8.50 -9.26
CA ARG A 112 -9.69 -9.86 -8.93
C ARG A 112 -9.25 -10.30 -7.52
N LEU A 113 -8.07 -9.89 -7.05
CA LEU A 113 -7.61 -10.11 -5.68
C LEU A 113 -8.58 -9.56 -4.62
N MET A 114 -9.28 -8.45 -4.93
CA MET A 114 -10.29 -7.91 -4.02
C MET A 114 -11.45 -8.89 -3.79
N ASP A 115 -11.80 -9.71 -4.79
CA ASP A 115 -12.84 -10.75 -4.66
C ASP A 115 -12.38 -11.90 -3.77
N TYR A 116 -11.08 -12.18 -3.74
CA TYR A 116 -10.45 -13.14 -2.83
C TYR A 116 -10.24 -12.58 -1.41
N GLY A 117 -10.64 -11.33 -1.17
CA GLY A 117 -10.56 -10.70 0.14
C GLY A 117 -9.19 -10.10 0.48
N PHE A 118 -8.31 -9.94 -0.50
CA PHE A 118 -7.00 -9.34 -0.30
C PHE A 118 -6.96 -7.87 -0.73
N HIS A 119 -6.15 -7.09 -0.02
CA HIS A 119 -5.73 -5.78 -0.49
C HIS A 119 -4.75 -5.96 -1.65
N PRO A 120 -5.01 -5.37 -2.83
CA PRO A 120 -4.14 -5.55 -3.98
C PRO A 120 -2.79 -4.87 -3.77
N PRO A 121 -1.71 -5.43 -4.38
CA PRO A 121 -0.40 -4.81 -4.36
C PRO A 121 -0.37 -3.52 -5.19
N THR A 122 0.70 -2.73 -5.07
CA THR A 122 0.97 -1.62 -5.97
C THR A 122 1.19 -2.14 -7.38
N ILE A 123 0.48 -1.57 -8.34
CA ILE A 123 0.57 -1.94 -9.76
C ILE A 123 1.29 -0.86 -10.58
N TYR A 124 1.84 -1.26 -11.74
CA TYR A 124 2.54 -0.37 -12.69
C TYR A 124 3.74 0.36 -12.10
N PHE A 125 4.29 -0.12 -11.02
CA PHE A 125 5.50 0.39 -10.39
C PHE A 125 6.45 -0.75 -10.00
N PRO A 126 7.77 -0.62 -10.28
CA PRO A 126 8.46 0.50 -10.95
C PRO A 126 8.14 0.59 -12.44
N LEU A 127 8.18 1.80 -13.02
CA LEU A 127 7.79 2.06 -14.42
C LEU A 127 8.60 1.30 -15.46
N ILE A 128 9.81 0.86 -15.11
CA ILE A 128 10.69 0.07 -15.98
C ILE A 128 10.25 -1.40 -16.13
N VAL A 129 9.31 -1.86 -15.29
CA VAL A 129 8.75 -3.22 -15.36
C VAL A 129 7.34 -3.13 -15.92
N ARG A 130 7.14 -3.76 -17.09
CA ARG A 130 5.82 -3.80 -17.72
C ARG A 130 4.88 -4.71 -16.92
N GLU A 131 3.62 -4.26 -16.72
CA GLU A 131 2.61 -5.00 -15.93
C GLU A 131 3.12 -5.40 -14.54
N ALA A 132 3.76 -4.46 -13.86
CA ALA A 132 4.37 -4.68 -12.56
C ALA A 132 3.34 -4.89 -11.45
N LEU A 133 3.65 -5.84 -10.58
CA LEU A 133 3.00 -6.08 -9.30
C LEU A 133 4.10 -5.98 -8.22
N MET A 134 4.08 -4.93 -7.41
CA MET A 134 5.04 -4.75 -6.31
C MET A 134 4.41 -5.23 -5.02
N ILE A 135 4.91 -6.33 -4.49
CA ILE A 135 4.35 -7.04 -3.35
C ILE A 135 5.24 -6.83 -2.13
N GLU A 136 4.63 -6.32 -1.07
CA GLU A 136 5.27 -6.02 0.21
C GLU A 136 4.47 -6.66 1.35
N PRO A 137 4.73 -7.93 1.68
CA PRO A 137 4.14 -8.55 2.86
C PRO A 137 4.81 -8.01 4.12
N THR A 138 4.01 -7.53 5.07
CA THR A 138 4.55 -7.03 6.33
C THR A 138 4.90 -8.15 7.30
N GLU A 139 5.59 -7.81 8.38
CA GLU A 139 5.93 -8.73 9.47
C GLU A 139 4.69 -9.29 10.20
N THR A 140 3.56 -8.62 10.06
CA THR A 140 2.29 -9.00 10.73
C THR A 140 1.55 -10.11 10.00
N GLU A 141 1.94 -10.44 8.76
CA GLU A 141 1.28 -11.48 7.99
C GLU A 141 1.68 -12.88 8.47
N SER A 142 0.68 -13.72 8.73
CA SER A 142 0.91 -15.10 9.08
C SER A 142 1.28 -15.95 7.86
N LYS A 143 1.97 -17.07 8.07
CA LYS A 143 2.26 -18.02 6.99
C LYS A 143 0.99 -18.47 6.26
N GLU A 144 -0.09 -18.72 7.00
CA GLU A 144 -1.39 -19.09 6.41
C GLU A 144 -1.94 -18.00 5.48
N THR A 145 -1.85 -16.72 5.87
CA THR A 145 -2.25 -15.60 5.01
C THR A 145 -1.41 -15.55 3.75
N LEU A 146 -0.09 -15.74 3.87
CA LEU A 146 0.83 -15.75 2.74
C LEU A 146 0.53 -16.91 1.76
N ASP A 147 0.27 -18.11 2.29
CA ASP A 147 -0.11 -19.28 1.48
C ASP A 147 -1.42 -19.03 0.71
N ARG A 148 -2.43 -18.48 1.38
CA ARG A 148 -3.72 -18.12 0.76
C ARG A 148 -3.55 -17.04 -0.31
N PHE A 149 -2.71 -16.05 -0.08
CA PHE A 149 -2.42 -15.00 -1.05
C PHE A 149 -1.73 -15.57 -2.30
N ALA A 150 -0.74 -16.43 -2.10
CA ALA A 150 -0.06 -17.11 -3.21
C ALA A 150 -1.02 -18.00 -4.01
N SER A 151 -1.89 -18.76 -3.32
CA SER A 151 -2.92 -19.57 -3.98
C SER A 151 -3.88 -18.71 -4.81
N ALA A 152 -4.37 -17.60 -4.25
CA ALA A 152 -5.24 -16.69 -4.97
C ALA A 152 -4.58 -16.13 -6.24
N LEU A 153 -3.32 -15.72 -6.17
CA LEU A 153 -2.59 -15.26 -7.35
C LEU A 153 -2.40 -16.35 -8.41
N LYS A 154 -2.13 -17.59 -8.01
CA LYS A 154 -2.03 -18.73 -8.93
C LYS A 154 -3.37 -19.04 -9.60
N GLU A 155 -4.45 -19.07 -8.84
CA GLU A 155 -5.80 -19.27 -9.35
C GLU A 155 -6.21 -18.17 -10.34
N ILE A 156 -5.94 -16.90 -10.02
CA ILE A 156 -6.21 -15.76 -10.91
C ILE A 156 -5.42 -15.87 -12.21
N ALA A 157 -4.16 -16.31 -12.15
CA ALA A 157 -3.37 -16.52 -13.34
C ALA A 157 -3.97 -17.60 -14.26
N GLU A 158 -4.46 -18.70 -13.67
CA GLU A 158 -5.15 -19.76 -14.42
C GLU A 158 -6.51 -19.29 -14.96
N GLU A 159 -7.31 -18.55 -14.18
CA GLU A 159 -8.56 -17.91 -14.66
C GLU A 159 -8.31 -17.05 -15.90
N ILE A 160 -7.25 -16.23 -15.88
CA ILE A 160 -6.89 -15.36 -17.01
C ILE A 160 -6.51 -16.16 -18.25
N LYS A 161 -5.75 -17.25 -18.10
CA LYS A 161 -5.38 -18.12 -19.22
C LYS A 161 -6.59 -18.81 -19.85
N GLN A 162 -7.53 -19.28 -19.03
CA GLN A 162 -8.72 -19.97 -19.47
C GLN A 162 -9.78 -19.02 -20.04
N ASN A 163 -10.07 -17.92 -19.34
CA ASN A 163 -11.03 -16.91 -19.73
C ASN A 163 -10.66 -15.52 -19.19
N PRO A 164 -9.97 -14.70 -19.97
CA PRO A 164 -9.53 -13.36 -19.54
C PRO A 164 -10.69 -12.44 -19.08
N ASN A 165 -11.92 -12.71 -19.51
CA ASN A 165 -13.06 -11.85 -19.18
C ASN A 165 -13.45 -11.95 -17.71
N ILE A 166 -13.13 -13.06 -17.02
CA ILE A 166 -13.35 -13.18 -15.58
C ILE A 166 -12.58 -12.08 -14.84
N ALA A 167 -11.28 -11.96 -15.09
CA ALA A 167 -10.48 -10.93 -14.43
C ALA A 167 -10.79 -9.50 -14.93
N ARG A 168 -11.20 -9.35 -16.20
CA ARG A 168 -11.61 -8.04 -16.75
C ARG A 168 -12.88 -7.50 -16.12
N GLY A 169 -13.82 -8.35 -15.75
CA GLY A 169 -15.07 -7.95 -15.08
C GLY A 169 -14.93 -7.67 -13.58
N ALA A 170 -13.87 -8.16 -12.94
CA ALA A 170 -13.67 -7.99 -11.50
C ALA A 170 -13.52 -6.50 -11.08
N PRO A 171 -13.90 -6.14 -9.83
CA PRO A 171 -14.37 -7.01 -8.76
C PRO A 171 -15.86 -7.33 -8.85
N TYR A 172 -16.26 -8.53 -8.41
CA TYR A 172 -17.66 -8.99 -8.40
C TYR A 172 -18.31 -8.92 -7.01
N THR A 173 -17.50 -9.07 -5.95
CA THR A 173 -17.99 -9.17 -4.56
C THR A 173 -18.02 -7.82 -3.85
N LYS A 174 -17.67 -6.73 -4.53
CA LYS A 174 -17.63 -5.39 -3.95
C LYS A 174 -18.85 -4.58 -4.40
N SER A 175 -19.31 -3.66 -3.56
CA SER A 175 -20.42 -2.75 -3.86
C SER A 175 -20.12 -1.80 -5.04
N ILE A 176 -18.86 -1.55 -5.32
CA ILE A 176 -18.39 -0.73 -6.46
C ILE A 176 -17.56 -1.62 -7.37
N GLY A 177 -18.01 -1.74 -8.62
CA GLY A 177 -17.31 -2.48 -9.68
C GLY A 177 -16.21 -1.67 -10.36
N ARG A 178 -16.02 -1.90 -11.66
CA ARG A 178 -15.06 -1.10 -12.46
C ARG A 178 -15.49 0.36 -12.53
N LEU A 179 -14.52 1.25 -12.29
CA LEU A 179 -14.76 2.68 -12.41
C LEU A 179 -14.59 3.13 -13.86
N ASP A 180 -15.39 4.10 -14.28
CA ASP A 180 -15.19 4.83 -15.52
C ASP A 180 -14.14 5.95 -15.30
N GLU A 181 -12.87 5.57 -15.26
CA GLU A 181 -11.75 6.48 -15.04
C GLU A 181 -11.63 7.54 -16.15
N VAL A 182 -11.98 7.14 -17.39
CA VAL A 182 -11.92 8.04 -18.56
C VAL A 182 -13.00 9.10 -18.48
N GLY A 183 -14.23 8.70 -18.14
CA GLY A 183 -15.36 9.61 -17.92
C GLY A 183 -15.09 10.56 -16.77
N ALA A 184 -14.59 10.03 -15.65
CA ALA A 184 -14.23 10.82 -14.47
C ALA A 184 -13.14 11.86 -14.75
N ALA A 185 -12.13 11.52 -15.57
CA ALA A 185 -11.07 12.43 -15.94
C ALA A 185 -11.51 13.51 -16.96
N ARG A 186 -12.32 13.11 -17.97
CA ARG A 186 -12.72 14.02 -19.06
C ARG A 186 -13.92 14.90 -18.74
N LYS A 187 -14.84 14.39 -17.88
CA LYS A 187 -16.09 15.06 -17.51
C LYS A 187 -16.30 14.95 -15.99
N PRO A 188 -15.45 15.58 -15.18
CA PRO A 188 -15.53 15.44 -13.73
C PRO A 188 -16.83 16.06 -13.20
N ASN A 189 -17.59 15.28 -12.43
CA ASN A 189 -18.71 15.80 -11.65
C ASN A 189 -18.20 16.09 -10.23
N LEU A 190 -17.95 17.38 -9.96
CA LEU A 190 -17.38 17.85 -8.67
C LEU A 190 -18.46 18.18 -7.63
N ARG A 191 -19.75 18.03 -7.97
CA ARG A 191 -20.85 18.30 -7.05
C ARG A 191 -21.57 17.00 -6.71
N TRP A 192 -21.75 16.76 -5.43
CA TRP A 192 -22.65 15.72 -5.00
C TRP A 192 -24.10 16.15 -5.20
N THR A 193 -24.91 15.32 -5.85
CA THR A 193 -26.36 15.46 -5.94
C THR A 193 -26.99 14.21 -5.34
N ALA A 194 -28.03 14.39 -4.52
CA ALA A 194 -28.77 13.23 -4.01
C ALA A 194 -29.27 12.38 -5.18
N PRO A 195 -29.20 11.04 -5.10
CA PRO A 195 -29.84 10.20 -6.09
C PRO A 195 -31.32 10.60 -6.19
N SER A 196 -31.81 10.93 -7.39
CA SER A 196 -33.23 11.13 -7.61
C SER A 196 -33.93 9.83 -7.17
N GLN A 197 -34.85 9.92 -6.24
CA GLN A 197 -35.76 8.81 -5.99
C GLN A 197 -36.48 8.54 -7.29
N THR A 198 -36.10 7.48 -7.99
CA THR A 198 -36.94 6.91 -9.04
C THR A 198 -38.18 6.39 -8.33
N VAL A 199 -39.25 7.18 -8.35
CA VAL A 199 -40.58 6.71 -8.03
C VAL A 199 -40.82 5.61 -9.05
N GLU A 200 -40.74 4.35 -8.66
CA GLU A 200 -41.38 3.26 -9.39
C GLU A 200 -42.84 3.65 -9.54
N LYS A 201 -43.25 4.00 -10.75
CA LYS A 201 -44.65 4.09 -11.08
C LYS A 201 -45.18 2.66 -11.05
N ASP A 202 -45.74 2.33 -9.90
CA ASP A 202 -46.57 1.15 -9.77
C ASP A 202 -47.62 1.13 -10.90
N GLY A 203 -47.73 -0.05 -11.50
CA GLY A 203 -48.51 -0.30 -12.68
C GLY A 203 -49.94 0.21 -12.59
N GLU A 204 -50.32 0.97 -13.57
CA GLU A 204 -51.73 1.10 -13.93
C GLU A 204 -52.14 -0.14 -14.69
N GLY A 205 -53.16 -0.76 -14.12
CA GLY A 205 -53.76 -1.98 -14.56
C GLY A 205 -54.27 -1.92 -16.02
N VAL A 206 -54.09 -3.03 -16.68
CA VAL A 206 -54.79 -3.35 -17.90
C VAL A 206 -56.18 -3.83 -17.52
N ASP A 207 -57.17 -2.97 -17.73
CA ASP A 207 -58.57 -3.38 -17.89
C ASP A 207 -58.96 -3.29 -19.37
N ARG A 208 -59.39 -4.44 -19.86
CA ARG A 208 -60.13 -4.76 -21.10
C ARG A 208 -59.33 -5.10 -22.35
#